data_ff83e80a090e361d37bc732df3ea32a2
#
_entry.id   ff83e80a090e361d37bc732df3ea32a2
#
_cell.length_a   1.000
_cell.length_b   1.000
_cell.length_c   1.000
_cell.angle_alpha   90.00
_cell.angle_beta   90.00
_cell.angle_gamma   90.00
#
_symmetry.space_group_name_H-M   'P 1'
#
loop_
_entity.id
_entity.type
_entity.pdbx_description
1 polymer ?
#
loop_
_entity_poly.entity_id
_entity_poly.type
_entity_poly.pdbx_seq_one_letter_code
_entity_poly.pdbx_strand_id
1 'polypeptide(L)'
;MTEGGETLTIQVVIQAVAQRRRAGMENRREEFLKTVCQIYMAAVLVVLPLYYIPGNGYDKLGDSKYYLYRNISLICMGICLAVQIIAVVRSCRMENSSSSGMYMRKTEGKIIRWCREHSVVTAVCLYGFCALLSAICSSYGRTAWVGEREWYMGAVTICLMVGGFLMAADYSGQYIRILYLGEAASVIVALIGLLQKLGYDPLGLLKGYVVGDWEYTHMLSTLGNNNWLSGYYSVMLPLSLSLFCKAAEEGRRAASILLGGGNVLVVMMLFLQGSDGGVMVACVTLWICFWSSRKKNGLWEPLLVLLSGACVGMLLWGKVMQSRGTYDILLQDGIARKMAVWQGWFLLAVVCLLFCGIHYALPEKKKRALQIGALCGSLLLAAGVIIWYILKL
;
A
#
# COMPACT_ATOMS: atom_id res chain seq x y z
N MET A 1 -48.90 34.58 -38.17
CA MET A 1 -47.87 33.51 -38.20
C MET A 1 -46.65 33.88 -37.33
N THR A 2 -46.81 34.18 -36.03
CA THR A 2 -45.69 34.59 -35.16
C THR A 2 -45.69 33.95 -33.77
N GLU A 3 -46.76 33.25 -33.36
CA GLU A 3 -46.81 32.64 -32.03
C GLU A 3 -46.05 31.31 -31.88
N GLY A 4 -45.78 30.57 -32.98
CA GLY A 4 -45.10 29.30 -32.94
C GLY A 4 -43.57 29.37 -32.73
N GLY A 5 -42.96 30.51 -33.11
CA GLY A 5 -41.50 30.71 -33.01
C GLY A 5 -41.01 31.05 -31.62
N GLU A 6 -41.79 31.86 -30.87
CA GLU A 6 -41.42 32.25 -29.50
C GLU A 6 -41.55 31.10 -28.51
N THR A 7 -42.60 30.26 -28.67
CA THR A 7 -42.80 29.06 -27.80
C THR A 7 -41.69 28.03 -27.96
N LEU A 8 -41.16 27.86 -29.19
CA LEU A 8 -40.06 26.94 -29.47
C LEU A 8 -38.73 27.45 -28.88
N THR A 9 -38.49 28.76 -28.92
CA THR A 9 -37.30 29.41 -28.35
C THR A 9 -37.31 29.33 -26.81
N ILE A 10 -38.47 29.54 -26.17
CA ILE A 10 -38.60 29.41 -24.72
C ILE A 10 -38.37 27.98 -24.26
N GLN A 11 -38.88 26.96 -24.95
CA GLN A 11 -38.68 25.56 -24.63
C GLN A 11 -37.18 25.16 -24.74
N VAL A 12 -36.47 25.61 -25.78
CA VAL A 12 -35.00 25.37 -25.97
C VAL A 12 -34.21 26.02 -24.84
N VAL A 13 -34.53 27.23 -24.43
CA VAL A 13 -33.87 27.91 -23.30
C VAL A 13 -34.13 27.20 -21.97
N ILE A 14 -35.38 26.77 -21.70
CA ILE A 14 -35.70 26.01 -20.49
C ILE A 14 -34.93 24.68 -20.46
N GLN A 15 -34.85 23.95 -21.57
CA GLN A 15 -34.09 22.71 -21.67
C GLN A 15 -32.57 22.94 -21.46
N ALA A 16 -32.02 23.98 -22.06
CA ALA A 16 -30.61 24.34 -21.89
C ALA A 16 -30.25 24.70 -20.43
N VAL A 17 -31.14 25.48 -19.76
CA VAL A 17 -30.96 25.82 -18.34
C VAL A 17 -31.11 24.59 -17.46
N ALA A 18 -32.04 23.69 -17.74
CA ALA A 18 -32.21 22.43 -17.01
C ALA A 18 -31.02 21.51 -17.20
N GLN A 19 -30.45 21.39 -18.41
CA GLN A 19 -29.25 20.65 -18.69
C GLN A 19 -28.03 21.22 -17.96
N ARG A 20 -27.83 22.54 -17.97
CA ARG A 20 -26.72 23.18 -17.20
C ARG A 20 -26.86 22.95 -15.69
N ARG A 21 -28.07 23.01 -15.13
CA ARG A 21 -28.31 22.69 -13.72
C ARG A 21 -28.02 21.23 -13.40
N ARG A 22 -28.38 20.29 -14.28
CA ARG A 22 -28.08 18.86 -14.11
C ARG A 22 -26.57 18.62 -14.14
N ALA A 23 -25.87 19.12 -15.14
CA ALA A 23 -24.41 19.01 -15.23
C ALA A 23 -23.69 19.61 -14.01
N GLY A 24 -24.15 20.77 -13.52
CA GLY A 24 -23.62 21.39 -12.31
C GLY A 24 -23.85 20.57 -11.03
N MET A 25 -25.02 19.90 -10.91
CA MET A 25 -25.30 19.01 -9.77
C MET A 25 -24.48 17.71 -9.83
N GLU A 26 -24.31 17.13 -11.02
CA GLU A 26 -23.48 15.93 -11.21
C GLU A 26 -22.01 16.22 -10.87
N ASN A 27 -21.47 17.35 -11.32
CA ASN A 27 -20.11 17.73 -11.01
C ASN A 27 -19.88 17.94 -9.50
N ARG A 28 -20.82 18.61 -8.81
CA ARG A 28 -20.74 18.77 -7.35
C ARG A 28 -20.83 17.43 -6.61
N ARG A 29 -21.65 16.51 -7.09
CA ARG A 29 -21.75 15.15 -6.52
C ARG A 29 -20.44 14.40 -6.66
N GLU A 30 -19.84 14.41 -7.84
CA GLU A 30 -18.55 13.77 -8.08
C GLU A 30 -17.44 14.37 -7.21
N GLU A 31 -17.36 15.70 -7.11
CA GLU A 31 -16.37 16.37 -6.25
C GLU A 31 -16.57 15.99 -4.77
N PHE A 32 -17.80 15.91 -4.30
CA PHE A 32 -18.10 15.47 -2.94
C PHE A 32 -17.66 14.02 -2.71
N LEU A 33 -18.01 13.10 -3.63
CA LEU A 33 -17.61 11.69 -3.51
C LEU A 33 -16.09 11.51 -3.59
N LYS A 34 -15.40 12.27 -4.44
CA LYS A 34 -13.93 12.35 -4.47
C LYS A 34 -13.36 12.78 -3.13
N THR A 35 -13.95 13.79 -2.50
CA THR A 35 -13.52 14.28 -1.18
C THR A 35 -13.69 13.20 -0.11
N VAL A 36 -14.84 12.51 -0.06
CA VAL A 36 -15.10 11.41 0.88
C VAL A 36 -14.08 10.29 0.69
N CYS A 37 -13.79 9.93 -0.56
CA CYS A 37 -12.78 8.93 -0.87
C CYS A 37 -11.36 9.36 -0.47
N GLN A 38 -11.00 10.63 -0.66
CA GLN A 38 -9.71 11.18 -0.21
C GLN A 38 -9.56 11.12 1.31
N ILE A 39 -10.62 11.44 2.06
CA ILE A 39 -10.65 11.30 3.53
C ILE A 39 -10.45 9.85 3.93
N TYR A 40 -11.16 8.92 3.29
CA TYR A 40 -11.00 7.49 3.53
C TYR A 40 -9.56 7.01 3.27
N MET A 41 -9.00 7.37 2.11
CA MET A 41 -7.63 7.00 1.74
C MET A 41 -6.59 7.61 2.70
N ALA A 42 -6.77 8.85 3.12
CA ALA A 42 -5.90 9.49 4.12
C ALA A 42 -6.01 8.77 5.48
N ALA A 43 -7.21 8.41 5.90
CA ALA A 43 -7.42 7.68 7.14
C ALA A 43 -6.74 6.29 7.10
N VAL A 44 -6.86 5.56 5.99
CA VAL A 44 -6.29 4.20 5.85
C VAL A 44 -4.76 4.24 5.67
N LEU A 45 -4.22 5.17 4.88
CA LEU A 45 -2.79 5.21 4.56
C LEU A 45 -1.95 5.98 5.57
N VAL A 46 -2.55 6.93 6.30
CA VAL A 46 -1.80 7.80 7.23
C VAL A 46 -2.20 7.55 8.68
N VAL A 47 -3.51 7.65 8.99
CA VAL A 47 -3.95 7.57 10.39
C VAL A 47 -3.86 6.14 10.91
N LEU A 48 -4.38 5.17 10.19
CA LEU A 48 -4.46 3.78 10.64
C LEU A 48 -3.09 3.15 10.96
N PRO A 49 -2.03 3.30 10.15
CA PRO A 49 -0.72 2.77 10.48
C PRO A 49 -0.13 3.38 11.77
N LEU A 50 -0.36 4.66 12.02
CA LEU A 50 0.18 5.38 13.16
C LEU A 50 -0.70 5.30 14.43
N TYR A 51 -1.95 4.84 14.27
CA TYR A 51 -2.92 4.85 15.38
C TYR A 51 -2.56 3.83 16.46
N TYR A 52 -2.54 4.30 17.71
CA TYR A 52 -2.42 3.49 18.91
C TYR A 52 -3.11 4.19 20.08
N ILE A 53 -3.44 3.45 21.14
CA ILE A 53 -4.02 4.02 22.36
C ILE A 53 -2.94 4.01 23.44
N PRO A 54 -2.50 5.17 23.92
CA PRO A 54 -1.48 5.26 24.95
C PRO A 54 -1.85 4.47 26.22
N GLY A 55 -0.88 3.77 26.81
CA GLY A 55 -1.05 3.03 28.05
C GLY A 55 -1.60 1.61 27.92
N ASN A 56 -2.04 1.18 26.73
CA ASN A 56 -2.56 -0.17 26.51
C ASN A 56 -1.52 -1.17 25.95
N GLY A 57 -0.29 -0.71 25.67
CA GLY A 57 0.73 -1.56 25.06
C GLY A 57 0.25 -2.19 23.76
N TYR A 58 0.69 -3.41 23.50
CA TYR A 58 0.28 -4.19 22.32
C TYR A 58 -1.03 -4.94 22.47
N ASP A 59 -1.52 -5.20 23.71
CA ASP A 59 -2.67 -6.07 23.98
C ASP A 59 -3.97 -5.66 23.28
N LYS A 60 -4.16 -4.35 23.05
CA LYS A 60 -5.37 -3.81 22.39
C LYS A 60 -5.08 -3.13 21.06
N LEU A 61 -3.85 -3.26 20.56
CA LEU A 61 -3.46 -2.57 19.35
C LEU A 61 -4.25 -3.06 18.13
N GLY A 62 -4.39 -4.37 17.96
CA GLY A 62 -5.17 -4.99 16.89
C GLY A 62 -6.65 -4.60 16.96
N ASP A 63 -7.26 -4.73 18.13
CA ASP A 63 -8.66 -4.37 18.39
C ASP A 63 -8.92 -2.89 18.03
N SER A 64 -8.09 -1.99 18.54
CA SER A 64 -8.27 -0.54 18.35
C SER A 64 -8.15 -0.13 16.87
N LYS A 65 -7.19 -0.69 16.13
CA LYS A 65 -7.01 -0.47 14.71
C LYS A 65 -8.18 -1.03 13.89
N TYR A 66 -8.64 -2.24 14.23
CA TYR A 66 -9.77 -2.84 13.56
C TYR A 66 -11.04 -1.99 13.72
N TYR A 67 -11.37 -1.56 14.94
CA TYR A 67 -12.54 -0.73 15.16
C TYR A 67 -12.45 0.62 14.47
N LEU A 68 -11.27 1.24 14.45
CA LEU A 68 -11.04 2.46 13.70
C LEU A 68 -11.28 2.24 12.20
N TYR A 69 -10.64 1.21 11.61
CA TYR A 69 -10.80 0.86 10.19
C TYR A 69 -12.25 0.56 9.83
N ARG A 70 -12.92 -0.29 10.62
CA ARG A 70 -14.33 -0.66 10.42
C ARG A 70 -15.23 0.57 10.43
N ASN A 71 -15.10 1.41 11.45
CA ASN A 71 -15.99 2.58 11.62
C ASN A 71 -15.79 3.60 10.50
N ILE A 72 -14.56 3.93 10.15
CA ILE A 72 -14.26 4.84 9.03
C ILE A 72 -14.79 4.25 7.70
N SER A 73 -14.58 2.95 7.46
CA SER A 73 -15.06 2.28 6.27
C SER A 73 -16.59 2.35 6.17
N LEU A 74 -17.29 1.99 7.24
CA LEU A 74 -18.77 2.03 7.29
C LEU A 74 -19.32 3.45 7.06
N ILE A 75 -18.71 4.45 7.68
CA ILE A 75 -19.13 5.84 7.54
C ILE A 75 -18.92 6.31 6.08
N CYS A 76 -17.73 6.16 5.54
CA CYS A 76 -17.42 6.65 4.19
C CYS A 76 -18.22 5.90 3.11
N MET A 77 -18.31 4.56 3.22
CA MET A 77 -19.11 3.76 2.29
C MET A 77 -20.60 4.07 2.42
N GLY A 78 -21.11 4.24 3.65
CA GLY A 78 -22.49 4.62 3.90
C GLY A 78 -22.85 5.97 3.27
N ILE A 79 -21.96 6.96 3.38
CA ILE A 79 -22.13 8.27 2.73
C ILE A 79 -22.13 8.10 1.20
N CYS A 80 -21.17 7.37 0.63
CA CYS A 80 -21.10 7.14 -0.81
C CYS A 80 -22.38 6.44 -1.32
N LEU A 81 -22.82 5.40 -0.63
CA LEU A 81 -24.03 4.65 -0.98
C LEU A 81 -25.30 5.53 -0.89
N ALA A 82 -25.44 6.32 0.17
CA ALA A 82 -26.58 7.23 0.34
C ALA A 82 -26.65 8.25 -0.80
N VAL A 83 -25.52 8.85 -1.17
CA VAL A 83 -25.44 9.81 -2.28
C VAL A 83 -25.79 9.15 -3.62
N GLN A 84 -25.36 7.92 -3.86
CA GLN A 84 -25.71 7.17 -5.07
C GLN A 84 -27.21 6.81 -5.11
N ILE A 85 -27.77 6.33 -4.00
CA ILE A 85 -29.21 6.03 -3.91
C ILE A 85 -30.04 7.29 -4.18
N ILE A 86 -29.71 8.42 -3.57
CA ILE A 86 -30.41 9.70 -3.81
C ILE A 86 -30.33 10.08 -5.29
N ALA A 87 -29.19 9.89 -5.94
CA ALA A 87 -29.03 10.18 -7.37
C ALA A 87 -29.92 9.29 -8.24
N VAL A 88 -29.94 7.98 -7.96
CA VAL A 88 -30.79 7.01 -8.68
C VAL A 88 -32.29 7.35 -8.49
N VAL A 89 -32.74 7.59 -7.26
CA VAL A 89 -34.13 7.94 -6.97
C VAL A 89 -34.54 9.20 -7.69
N ARG A 90 -33.68 10.22 -7.74
CA ARG A 90 -33.95 11.46 -8.50
C ARG A 90 -34.05 11.21 -10.00
N SER A 91 -33.17 10.35 -10.57
CA SER A 91 -33.22 9.98 -11.99
C SER A 91 -34.51 9.24 -12.33
N CYS A 92 -34.91 8.24 -11.54
CA CYS A 92 -36.16 7.50 -11.74
C CYS A 92 -37.41 8.39 -11.67
N ARG A 93 -37.43 9.38 -10.77
CA ARG A 93 -38.57 10.32 -10.71
C ARG A 93 -38.70 11.22 -11.95
N MET A 94 -37.58 11.44 -12.66
CA MET A 94 -37.60 12.27 -13.87
C MET A 94 -37.88 11.47 -15.15
N GLU A 95 -37.61 10.15 -15.17
CA GLU A 95 -37.87 9.28 -16.31
C GLU A 95 -39.33 8.76 -16.39
N ASN A 96 -40.05 8.77 -15.28
CA ASN A 96 -41.48 8.36 -15.27
C ASN A 96 -42.43 9.26 -16.13
N SER A 97 -41.86 10.22 -16.87
CA SER A 97 -42.60 11.01 -17.88
C SER A 97 -42.35 10.56 -19.34
N SER A 98 -41.63 9.49 -19.60
CA SER A 98 -41.36 9.02 -20.97
C SER A 98 -41.28 7.49 -21.02
N SER A 99 -42.33 6.88 -21.53
CA SER A 99 -42.52 5.50 -22.01
C SER A 99 -41.38 4.47 -21.82
N SER A 100 -41.69 3.56 -20.93
CA SER A 100 -40.97 2.34 -20.61
C SER A 100 -41.48 1.18 -21.50
N GLY A 101 -40.67 0.57 -22.30
CA GLY A 101 -41.13 -0.57 -23.09
C GLY A 101 -40.15 -1.52 -23.77
N MET A 102 -38.84 -1.26 -23.84
CA MET A 102 -37.96 -2.09 -24.67
C MET A 102 -36.53 -2.29 -24.15
N TYR A 103 -36.33 -2.52 -22.85
CA TYR A 103 -34.97 -2.47 -22.27
C TYR A 103 -34.34 -3.83 -21.91
N MET A 104 -35.08 -4.93 -21.78
CA MET A 104 -34.52 -6.16 -21.18
C MET A 104 -33.57 -7.01 -22.07
N ARG A 105 -33.69 -6.97 -23.36
CA ARG A 105 -32.95 -7.89 -24.25
C ARG A 105 -31.52 -7.45 -24.65
N LYS A 106 -31.14 -6.20 -24.39
CA LYS A 106 -29.81 -5.66 -24.71
C LYS A 106 -28.83 -5.68 -23.53
N THR A 107 -29.24 -6.11 -22.35
CA THR A 107 -28.50 -5.93 -21.09
C THR A 107 -27.40 -6.96 -20.88
N GLU A 108 -27.62 -8.23 -21.26
CA GLU A 108 -26.63 -9.31 -21.05
C GLU A 108 -25.30 -9.06 -21.77
N GLY A 109 -25.34 -8.65 -23.04
CA GLY A 109 -24.13 -8.33 -23.80
C GLY A 109 -23.37 -7.11 -23.26
N LYS A 110 -24.07 -6.16 -22.61
CA LYS A 110 -23.47 -4.99 -21.98
C LYS A 110 -22.75 -5.36 -20.69
N ILE A 111 -23.32 -6.23 -19.86
CA ILE A 111 -22.71 -6.69 -18.60
C ILE A 111 -21.43 -7.45 -18.89
N ILE A 112 -21.45 -8.42 -19.80
CA ILE A 112 -20.26 -9.20 -20.17
C ILE A 112 -19.16 -8.30 -20.71
N ARG A 113 -19.50 -7.32 -21.55
CA ARG A 113 -18.55 -6.35 -22.06
C ARG A 113 -17.97 -5.49 -20.94
N TRP A 114 -18.80 -4.95 -20.04
CA TRP A 114 -18.37 -4.18 -18.88
C TRP A 114 -17.43 -4.98 -17.97
N CYS A 115 -17.77 -6.23 -17.65
CA CYS A 115 -16.92 -7.12 -16.85
C CYS A 115 -15.55 -7.37 -17.51
N ARG A 116 -15.50 -7.45 -18.83
CA ARG A 116 -14.24 -7.62 -19.59
C ARG A 116 -13.40 -6.34 -19.58
N GLU A 117 -14.05 -5.18 -19.75
CA GLU A 117 -13.39 -3.88 -19.73
C GLU A 117 -12.89 -3.52 -18.33
N HIS A 118 -13.57 -3.97 -17.26
CA HIS A 118 -13.25 -3.73 -15.86
C HIS A 118 -12.88 -5.03 -15.12
N SER A 119 -11.98 -5.82 -15.70
CA SER A 119 -11.64 -7.17 -15.22
C SER A 119 -11.16 -7.21 -13.77
N VAL A 120 -10.37 -6.22 -13.32
CA VAL A 120 -9.89 -6.12 -11.93
C VAL A 120 -11.05 -5.87 -10.97
N VAL A 121 -11.94 -4.91 -11.29
CA VAL A 121 -13.13 -4.61 -10.48
C VAL A 121 -14.01 -5.85 -10.38
N THR A 122 -14.23 -6.53 -11.51
CA THR A 122 -15.02 -7.77 -11.57
C THR A 122 -14.41 -8.86 -10.69
N ALA A 123 -13.10 -9.06 -10.75
CA ALA A 123 -12.41 -10.06 -9.92
C ALA A 123 -12.53 -9.74 -8.42
N VAL A 124 -12.41 -8.47 -8.02
CA VAL A 124 -12.56 -8.04 -6.63
C VAL A 124 -14.00 -8.21 -6.14
N CYS A 125 -15.00 -7.87 -6.97
CA CYS A 125 -16.41 -8.12 -6.63
C CYS A 125 -16.70 -9.63 -6.48
N LEU A 126 -16.16 -10.47 -7.37
CA LEU A 126 -16.30 -11.92 -7.30
C LEU A 126 -15.64 -12.47 -6.02
N TYR A 127 -14.45 -11.97 -5.65
CA TYR A 127 -13.80 -12.35 -4.41
C TYR A 127 -14.67 -12.02 -3.18
N GLY A 128 -15.25 -10.81 -3.11
CA GLY A 128 -16.18 -10.44 -2.04
C GLY A 128 -17.44 -11.31 -2.01
N PHE A 129 -18.00 -11.63 -3.17
CA PHE A 129 -19.14 -12.53 -3.30
C PHE A 129 -18.81 -13.95 -2.80
N CYS A 130 -17.67 -14.51 -3.19
CA CYS A 130 -17.21 -15.82 -2.70
C CYS A 130 -16.99 -15.82 -1.19
N ALA A 131 -16.45 -14.74 -0.60
CA ALA A 131 -16.27 -14.62 0.84
C ALA A 131 -17.61 -14.60 1.58
N LEU A 132 -18.61 -13.86 1.07
CA LEU A 132 -19.97 -13.86 1.62
C LEU A 132 -20.62 -15.24 1.54
N LEU A 133 -20.54 -15.87 0.38
CA LEU A 133 -21.09 -17.19 0.17
C LEU A 133 -20.46 -18.22 1.12
N SER A 134 -19.13 -18.18 1.25
CA SER A 134 -18.39 -19.01 2.19
C SER A 134 -18.87 -18.81 3.64
N ALA A 135 -19.08 -17.57 4.06
CA ALA A 135 -19.55 -17.26 5.41
C ALA A 135 -20.98 -17.75 5.65
N ILE A 136 -21.88 -17.64 4.65
CA ILE A 136 -23.26 -18.13 4.71
C ILE A 136 -23.29 -19.65 4.84
N CYS A 137 -22.43 -20.35 4.10
CA CYS A 137 -22.36 -21.82 4.08
C CYS A 137 -21.52 -22.39 5.25
N SER A 138 -20.88 -21.53 6.07
CA SER A 138 -19.98 -21.96 7.13
C SER A 138 -20.74 -22.38 8.39
N SER A 139 -20.31 -23.48 8.99
CA SER A 139 -20.78 -23.92 10.32
C SER A 139 -20.15 -23.14 11.49
N TYR A 140 -19.14 -22.31 11.24
CA TYR A 140 -18.41 -21.56 12.29
C TYR A 140 -19.14 -20.30 12.80
N GLY A 141 -20.35 -20.03 12.34
CA GLY A 141 -21.18 -18.95 12.85
C GLY A 141 -20.48 -17.59 12.90
N ARG A 142 -20.37 -16.99 14.08
CA ARG A 142 -19.80 -15.66 14.27
C ARG A 142 -18.38 -15.51 13.73
N THR A 143 -17.55 -16.53 13.87
CA THR A 143 -16.13 -16.49 13.42
C THR A 143 -16.02 -16.35 11.92
N ALA A 144 -16.91 -16.98 11.14
CA ALA A 144 -16.93 -16.81 9.68
C ALA A 144 -17.27 -15.37 9.28
N TRP A 145 -18.11 -14.67 10.03
CA TRP A 145 -18.52 -13.30 9.73
C TRP A 145 -17.54 -12.23 10.21
N VAL A 146 -17.04 -12.37 11.44
CA VAL A 146 -16.24 -11.32 12.10
C VAL A 146 -14.74 -11.68 12.12
N GLY A 147 -14.41 -12.97 12.10
CA GLY A 147 -13.06 -13.48 12.34
C GLY A 147 -12.77 -13.69 13.84
N GLU A 148 -11.63 -14.25 14.13
CA GLU A 148 -11.09 -14.36 15.48
C GLU A 148 -10.66 -12.99 16.00
N ARG A 149 -10.71 -12.83 17.31
CA ARG A 149 -10.25 -11.62 17.99
C ARG A 149 -8.78 -11.34 17.62
N GLU A 150 -8.43 -10.08 17.49
CA GLU A 150 -7.13 -9.56 17.03
C GLU A 150 -6.86 -9.70 15.52
N TRP A 151 -7.37 -10.75 14.87
CA TRP A 151 -7.22 -10.95 13.42
C TRP A 151 -8.36 -10.34 12.60
N TYR A 152 -9.59 -10.47 13.08
CA TYR A 152 -10.81 -9.91 12.45
C TYR A 152 -10.92 -10.12 10.93
N MET A 153 -10.39 -11.22 10.40
CA MET A 153 -10.38 -11.53 8.96
C MET A 153 -11.62 -12.33 8.51
N GLY A 154 -12.80 -11.94 9.02
CA GLY A 154 -14.08 -12.52 8.58
C GLY A 154 -14.64 -11.83 7.34
N ALA A 155 -15.79 -12.35 6.86
CA ALA A 155 -16.45 -11.86 5.64
C ALA A 155 -16.78 -10.36 5.70
N VAL A 156 -17.13 -9.83 6.86
CA VAL A 156 -17.40 -8.39 7.04
C VAL A 156 -16.16 -7.55 6.68
N THR A 157 -14.99 -7.93 7.17
CA THR A 157 -13.74 -7.21 6.87
C THR A 157 -13.39 -7.29 5.40
N ILE A 158 -13.57 -8.47 4.77
CA ILE A 158 -13.35 -8.65 3.33
C ILE A 158 -14.30 -7.74 2.54
N CYS A 159 -15.59 -7.66 2.91
CA CYS A 159 -16.55 -6.77 2.26
C CYS A 159 -16.17 -5.29 2.42
N LEU A 160 -15.66 -4.89 3.59
CA LEU A 160 -15.16 -3.52 3.80
C LEU A 160 -13.93 -3.24 2.93
N MET A 161 -13.02 -4.20 2.75
CA MET A 161 -11.88 -4.05 1.84
C MET A 161 -12.32 -3.93 0.39
N VAL A 162 -13.26 -4.76 -0.05
CA VAL A 162 -13.87 -4.69 -1.41
C VAL A 162 -14.55 -3.35 -1.61
N GLY A 163 -15.38 -2.90 -0.66
CA GLY A 163 -16.04 -1.60 -0.75
C GLY A 163 -15.06 -0.42 -0.80
N GLY A 164 -13.99 -0.46 0.01
CA GLY A 164 -12.90 0.52 -0.04
C GLY A 164 -12.18 0.56 -1.38
N PHE A 165 -11.92 -0.62 -1.97
CA PHE A 165 -11.35 -0.73 -3.31
C PHE A 165 -12.29 -0.11 -4.36
N LEU A 166 -13.59 -0.43 -4.32
CA LEU A 166 -14.57 0.13 -5.27
C LEU A 166 -14.64 1.65 -5.16
N MET A 167 -14.68 2.19 -3.93
CA MET A 167 -14.63 3.63 -3.72
C MET A 167 -13.36 4.25 -4.35
N ALA A 168 -12.20 3.64 -4.13
CA ALA A 168 -10.95 4.14 -4.67
C ALA A 168 -10.88 4.03 -6.19
N ALA A 169 -11.42 2.96 -6.78
CA ALA A 169 -11.46 2.75 -8.23
C ALA A 169 -12.36 3.74 -8.95
N ASP A 170 -13.55 4.04 -8.38
CA ASP A 170 -14.53 4.93 -9.00
C ASP A 170 -14.18 6.42 -8.85
N TYR A 171 -13.61 6.77 -7.70
CA TYR A 171 -13.34 8.18 -7.37
C TYR A 171 -11.84 8.49 -7.31
N SER A 172 -11.03 7.77 -8.10
CA SER A 172 -9.59 7.99 -8.21
C SER A 172 -9.30 9.38 -8.78
N GLY A 173 -9.36 10.36 -7.91
CA GLY A 173 -8.83 11.69 -8.17
C GLY A 173 -7.31 11.68 -8.09
N GLN A 174 -6.71 12.87 -8.06
CA GLN A 174 -5.27 13.01 -7.88
C GLN A 174 -4.86 12.73 -6.42
N TYR A 175 -4.70 11.45 -6.06
CA TYR A 175 -4.27 11.03 -4.71
C TYR A 175 -2.78 11.20 -4.43
N ILE A 176 -2.02 11.77 -5.33
CA ILE A 176 -0.56 11.86 -5.20
C ILE A 176 -0.11 12.47 -3.86
N ARG A 177 -0.82 13.48 -3.35
CA ARG A 177 -0.51 14.10 -2.05
C ARG A 177 -0.74 13.12 -0.90
N ILE A 178 -1.82 12.33 -0.96
CA ILE A 178 -2.14 11.32 0.06
C ILE A 178 -1.11 10.21 0.04
N LEU A 179 -0.61 9.81 -1.14
CA LEU A 179 0.45 8.82 -1.27
C LEU A 179 1.76 9.31 -0.64
N TYR A 180 2.14 10.58 -0.82
CA TYR A 180 3.29 11.17 -0.12
C TYR A 180 3.10 11.23 1.40
N LEU A 181 1.89 11.52 1.88
CA LEU A 181 1.58 11.48 3.32
C LEU A 181 1.61 10.05 3.87
N GLY A 182 1.09 9.08 3.10
CA GLY A 182 1.18 7.66 3.45
C GLY A 182 2.62 7.18 3.53
N GLU A 183 3.48 7.65 2.61
CA GLU A 183 4.91 7.38 2.67
C GLU A 183 5.56 7.98 3.92
N ALA A 184 5.25 9.23 4.26
CA ALA A 184 5.75 9.82 5.49
C ALA A 184 5.31 9.03 6.73
N ALA A 185 4.06 8.55 6.77
CA ALA A 185 3.58 7.67 7.84
C ALA A 185 4.35 6.35 7.87
N SER A 186 4.65 5.76 6.70
CA SER A 186 5.42 4.52 6.60
C SER A 186 6.85 4.69 7.12
N VAL A 187 7.49 5.81 6.83
CA VAL A 187 8.83 6.15 7.37
C VAL A 187 8.79 6.33 8.89
N ILE A 188 7.74 6.95 9.44
CA ILE A 188 7.56 7.08 10.90
C ILE A 188 7.40 5.70 11.54
N VAL A 189 6.60 4.81 10.95
CA VAL A 189 6.45 3.42 11.41
C VAL A 189 7.80 2.71 11.41
N ALA A 190 8.62 2.85 10.34
CA ALA A 190 9.96 2.27 10.28
C ALA A 190 10.87 2.84 11.37
N LEU A 191 10.86 4.15 11.55
CA LEU A 191 11.71 4.83 12.53
C LEU A 191 11.39 4.39 13.98
N ILE A 192 10.10 4.30 14.34
CA ILE A 192 9.70 3.79 15.66
C ILE A 192 10.22 2.36 15.86
N GLY A 193 10.03 1.49 14.88
CA GLY A 193 10.53 0.10 14.97
C GLY A 193 12.04 0.01 15.05
N LEU A 194 12.78 0.82 14.28
CA LEU A 194 14.23 0.90 14.36
C LEU A 194 14.70 1.38 15.74
N LEU A 195 14.04 2.38 16.34
CA LEU A 195 14.35 2.83 17.70
C LEU A 195 14.10 1.73 18.73
N GLN A 196 13.00 0.99 18.60
CA GLN A 196 12.72 -0.15 19.49
C GLN A 196 13.81 -1.23 19.39
N LYS A 197 14.35 -1.50 18.19
CA LYS A 197 15.50 -2.42 18.01
C LYS A 197 16.79 -1.92 18.65
N LEU A 198 16.89 -0.64 19.01
CA LEU A 198 17.97 -0.09 19.83
C LEU A 198 17.67 -0.09 21.32
N GLY A 199 16.53 -0.63 21.75
CA GLY A 199 16.08 -0.61 23.13
C GLY A 199 15.38 0.67 23.56
N TYR A 200 15.03 1.56 22.62
CA TYR A 200 14.20 2.74 22.90
C TYR A 200 12.75 2.43 22.57
N ASP A 201 11.85 2.65 23.50
CA ASP A 201 10.41 2.53 23.26
C ASP A 201 9.74 3.93 23.38
N PRO A 202 9.79 4.73 22.31
CA PRO A 202 9.33 6.12 22.36
C PRO A 202 7.84 6.28 22.64
N LEU A 203 7.06 5.24 22.40
CA LEU A 203 5.61 5.25 22.57
C LEU A 203 5.13 4.46 23.80
N GLY A 204 6.06 3.81 24.52
CA GLY A 204 5.73 2.98 25.68
C GLY A 204 4.89 1.74 25.34
N LEU A 205 5.02 1.20 24.12
CA LEU A 205 4.25 0.04 23.67
C LEU A 205 4.75 -1.28 24.27
N LEU A 206 6.03 -1.35 24.66
CA LEU A 206 6.64 -2.49 25.32
C LEU A 206 6.54 -2.41 26.86
N LYS A 207 5.93 -1.35 27.39
CA LYS A 207 5.79 -1.18 28.84
C LYS A 207 4.89 -2.27 29.42
N GLY A 208 5.40 -3.01 30.40
CA GLY A 208 4.67 -4.10 31.07
C GLY A 208 5.07 -5.49 30.58
N TYR A 209 5.78 -5.61 29.46
CA TYR A 209 6.35 -6.88 29.01
C TYR A 209 7.74 -7.11 29.58
N VAL A 210 8.09 -8.33 29.89
CA VAL A 210 9.41 -8.71 30.41
C VAL A 210 10.33 -9.07 29.24
N VAL A 211 11.61 -8.71 29.37
CA VAL A 211 12.65 -9.11 28.40
C VAL A 211 12.69 -10.64 28.30
N GLY A 212 12.47 -11.18 27.10
CA GLY A 212 12.38 -12.62 26.84
C GLY A 212 10.96 -13.10 26.55
N ASP A 213 9.93 -12.30 26.85
CA ASP A 213 8.57 -12.58 26.44
C ASP A 213 8.45 -12.59 24.91
N TRP A 214 7.46 -13.34 24.41
CA TRP A 214 7.20 -13.41 22.96
C TRP A 214 6.91 -12.04 22.38
N GLU A 215 6.15 -11.21 23.06
CA GLU A 215 5.78 -9.86 22.67
C GLU A 215 7.01 -8.97 22.50
N TYR A 216 7.98 -9.11 23.39
CA TYR A 216 9.21 -8.29 23.36
C TYR A 216 10.03 -8.50 22.08
N THR A 217 9.97 -9.68 21.49
CA THR A 217 10.74 -10.07 20.31
C THR A 217 9.95 -9.93 19.01
N HIS A 218 8.63 -10.16 19.06
CA HIS A 218 7.77 -10.26 17.87
C HIS A 218 6.93 -9.01 17.62
N MET A 219 6.64 -8.24 18.69
CA MET A 219 5.86 -7.01 18.54
C MET A 219 6.77 -5.83 18.25
N LEU A 220 6.38 -4.99 17.27
CA LEU A 220 7.25 -3.95 16.77
C LEU A 220 6.46 -2.78 16.19
N SER A 221 6.93 -1.56 16.48
CA SER A 221 6.34 -0.34 15.98
C SER A 221 4.85 -0.20 16.32
N THR A 222 4.15 0.66 15.63
CA THR A 222 2.71 0.85 15.79
C THR A 222 1.87 -0.20 15.05
N LEU A 223 2.47 -1.13 14.32
CA LEU A 223 1.74 -2.19 13.62
C LEU A 223 1.62 -3.48 14.45
N GLY A 224 2.44 -3.63 15.48
CA GLY A 224 2.45 -4.80 16.33
C GLY A 224 3.30 -5.93 15.75
N ASN A 225 2.72 -7.07 15.41
CA ASN A 225 3.45 -8.24 14.96
C ASN A 225 4.38 -7.95 13.75
N ASN A 226 5.63 -8.45 13.81
CA ASN A 226 6.64 -8.30 12.78
C ASN A 226 6.21 -8.85 11.40
N ASN A 227 5.36 -9.90 11.35
CA ASN A 227 4.81 -10.39 10.09
C ASN A 227 3.76 -9.43 9.51
N TRP A 228 2.98 -8.75 10.34
CA TRP A 228 2.05 -7.70 9.88
C TRP A 228 2.81 -6.50 9.32
N LEU A 229 3.92 -6.16 9.96
CA LEU A 229 4.85 -5.15 9.46
C LEU A 229 5.40 -5.53 8.09
N SER A 230 5.79 -6.79 7.87
CA SER A 230 6.19 -7.32 6.56
C SER A 230 5.08 -7.18 5.52
N GLY A 231 3.84 -7.56 5.89
CA GLY A 231 2.67 -7.42 5.04
C GLY A 231 2.38 -5.97 4.66
N TYR A 232 2.47 -5.04 5.59
CA TYR A 232 2.32 -3.61 5.35
C TYR A 232 3.37 -3.10 4.34
N TYR A 233 4.64 -3.43 4.55
CA TYR A 233 5.70 -2.99 3.64
C TYR A 233 5.73 -3.73 2.31
N SER A 234 5.06 -4.86 2.16
CA SER A 234 4.87 -5.49 0.85
C SER A 234 4.08 -4.60 -0.13
N VAL A 235 3.28 -3.68 0.41
CA VAL A 235 2.52 -2.67 -0.34
C VAL A 235 3.23 -1.31 -0.33
N MET A 236 3.70 -0.86 0.84
CA MET A 236 4.25 0.48 0.98
C MET A 236 5.65 0.65 0.34
N LEU A 237 6.52 -0.36 0.38
CA LEU A 237 7.85 -0.25 -0.22
C LEU A 237 7.80 -0.11 -1.76
N PRO A 238 7.02 -0.91 -2.54
CA PRO A 238 6.87 -0.68 -3.97
C PRO A 238 6.32 0.70 -4.30
N LEU A 239 5.34 1.17 -3.52
CA LEU A 239 4.76 2.51 -3.68
C LEU A 239 5.82 3.60 -3.45
N SER A 240 6.54 3.53 -2.35
CA SER A 240 7.60 4.45 -1.96
C SER A 240 8.73 4.51 -2.99
N LEU A 241 9.22 3.36 -3.44
CA LEU A 241 10.22 3.28 -4.51
C LEU A 241 9.70 3.88 -5.82
N SER A 242 8.42 3.70 -6.14
CA SER A 242 7.80 4.31 -7.32
C SER A 242 7.76 5.83 -7.21
N LEU A 243 7.42 6.38 -6.04
CA LEU A 243 7.45 7.83 -5.78
C LEU A 243 8.88 8.38 -5.84
N PHE A 244 9.86 7.65 -5.31
CA PHE A 244 11.27 7.98 -5.40
C PHE A 244 11.76 8.02 -6.85
N CYS A 245 11.48 6.96 -7.63
CA CYS A 245 11.84 6.90 -9.05
C CYS A 245 11.20 8.06 -9.84
N LYS A 246 9.92 8.35 -9.59
CA LYS A 246 9.24 9.49 -10.21
C LYS A 246 9.90 10.82 -9.86
N ALA A 247 10.24 11.05 -8.59
CA ALA A 247 10.93 12.27 -8.17
C ALA A 247 12.33 12.40 -8.82
N ALA A 248 13.05 11.28 -8.97
CA ALA A 248 14.36 11.25 -9.64
C ALA A 248 14.24 11.54 -11.15
N GLU A 249 13.25 10.93 -11.84
CA GLU A 249 12.97 11.19 -13.26
C GLU A 249 12.60 12.65 -13.54
N GLU A 250 11.81 13.25 -12.66
CA GLU A 250 11.37 14.65 -12.78
C GLU A 250 12.47 15.64 -12.31
N GLY A 251 13.64 15.18 -11.90
CA GLY A 251 14.74 16.02 -11.42
C GLY A 251 14.46 16.75 -10.13
N ARG A 252 13.46 16.34 -9.34
CA ARG A 252 13.08 16.93 -8.06
C ARG A 252 14.04 16.49 -6.96
N ARG A 253 15.23 17.09 -6.91
CA ARG A 253 16.35 16.67 -6.05
C ARG A 253 15.97 16.54 -4.57
N ALA A 254 15.33 17.56 -3.97
CA ALA A 254 14.95 17.52 -2.56
C ALA A 254 13.96 16.38 -2.25
N ALA A 255 12.94 16.19 -3.09
CA ALA A 255 11.99 15.09 -2.94
C ALA A 255 12.68 13.73 -3.12
N SER A 256 13.58 13.60 -4.10
CA SER A 256 14.35 12.37 -4.32
C SER A 256 15.24 12.02 -3.13
N ILE A 257 15.91 13.01 -2.52
CA ILE A 257 16.75 12.79 -1.32
C ILE A 257 15.89 12.36 -0.13
N LEU A 258 14.77 13.04 0.13
CA LEU A 258 13.88 12.71 1.25
C LEU A 258 13.26 11.32 1.10
N LEU A 259 12.73 11.01 -0.09
CA LEU A 259 12.15 9.70 -0.38
C LEU A 259 13.23 8.60 -0.37
N GLY A 260 14.42 8.90 -0.90
CA GLY A 260 15.57 7.97 -0.85
C GLY A 260 15.97 7.64 0.58
N GLY A 261 16.10 8.64 1.45
CA GLY A 261 16.37 8.46 2.87
C GLY A 261 15.27 7.66 3.58
N GLY A 262 13.99 7.96 3.30
CA GLY A 262 12.86 7.20 3.82
C GLY A 262 12.92 5.73 3.40
N ASN A 263 13.16 5.46 2.11
CA ASN A 263 13.31 4.09 1.60
C ASN A 263 14.48 3.34 2.24
N VAL A 264 15.60 4.02 2.52
CA VAL A 264 16.73 3.43 3.27
C VAL A 264 16.25 2.94 4.63
N LEU A 265 15.52 3.75 5.39
CA LEU A 265 15.00 3.37 6.71
C LEU A 265 14.02 2.21 6.62
N VAL A 266 13.12 2.21 5.63
CA VAL A 266 12.15 1.11 5.40
C VAL A 266 12.87 -0.19 5.05
N VAL A 267 13.86 -0.15 4.17
CA VAL A 267 14.67 -1.34 3.80
C VAL A 267 15.42 -1.86 5.02
N MET A 268 16.08 -1.00 5.78
CA MET A 268 16.74 -1.39 7.03
C MET A 268 15.75 -2.03 8.02
N MET A 269 14.56 -1.44 8.18
CA MET A 269 13.52 -1.98 9.06
C MET A 269 13.12 -3.40 8.65
N LEU A 270 12.94 -3.66 7.35
CA LEU A 270 12.60 -4.99 6.83
C LEU A 270 13.67 -6.04 7.10
N PHE A 271 14.94 -5.67 7.13
CA PHE A 271 16.02 -6.58 7.51
C PHE A 271 16.16 -6.77 9.03
N LEU A 272 15.79 -5.75 9.83
CA LEU A 272 16.02 -5.74 11.28
C LEU A 272 14.80 -6.17 12.12
N GLN A 273 13.62 -6.30 11.50
CA GLN A 273 12.39 -6.62 12.24
C GLN A 273 12.36 -8.05 12.82
N GLY A 274 13.14 -8.98 12.27
CA GLY A 274 13.23 -10.35 12.76
C GLY A 274 12.35 -11.36 12.00
N SER A 275 11.59 -10.95 10.95
CA SER A 275 10.84 -11.86 10.10
C SER A 275 11.58 -12.11 8.78
N ASP A 276 11.78 -13.37 8.42
CA ASP A 276 12.36 -13.76 7.13
C ASP A 276 11.49 -13.32 5.95
N GLY A 277 10.17 -13.24 6.15
CA GLY A 277 9.23 -12.67 5.17
C GLY A 277 9.55 -11.23 4.81
N GLY A 278 9.98 -10.41 5.78
CA GLY A 278 10.40 -9.02 5.54
C GLY A 278 11.65 -8.92 4.66
N VAL A 279 12.62 -9.79 4.88
CA VAL A 279 13.83 -9.87 4.04
C VAL A 279 13.44 -10.21 2.60
N MET A 280 12.55 -11.19 2.41
CA MET A 280 12.04 -11.56 1.08
C MET A 280 11.32 -10.38 0.40
N VAL A 281 10.46 -9.68 1.12
CA VAL A 281 9.75 -8.50 0.61
C VAL A 281 10.76 -7.45 0.11
N ALA A 282 11.78 -7.13 0.91
CA ALA A 282 12.81 -6.16 0.53
C ALA A 282 13.54 -6.60 -0.74
N CYS A 283 14.05 -7.84 -0.77
CA CYS A 283 14.84 -8.37 -1.90
C CYS A 283 14.02 -8.42 -3.20
N VAL A 284 12.80 -8.99 -3.15
CA VAL A 284 11.94 -9.12 -4.34
C VAL A 284 11.51 -7.75 -4.85
N THR A 285 11.11 -6.84 -3.97
CA THR A 285 10.67 -5.50 -4.36
C THR A 285 11.81 -4.70 -4.99
N LEU A 286 12.99 -4.70 -4.40
CA LEU A 286 14.17 -4.04 -4.96
C LEU A 286 14.53 -4.64 -6.32
N TRP A 287 14.51 -5.96 -6.44
CA TRP A 287 14.80 -6.63 -7.71
C TRP A 287 13.81 -6.23 -8.81
N ILE A 288 12.49 -6.23 -8.51
CA ILE A 288 11.45 -5.77 -9.44
C ILE A 288 11.65 -4.30 -9.81
N CYS A 289 12.03 -3.46 -8.85
CA CYS A 289 12.28 -2.05 -9.08
C CYS A 289 13.46 -1.84 -10.05
N PHE A 290 14.59 -2.52 -9.85
CA PHE A 290 15.71 -2.49 -10.78
C PHE A 290 15.34 -3.04 -12.17
N TRP A 291 14.59 -4.15 -12.21
CA TRP A 291 14.11 -4.72 -13.47
C TRP A 291 13.22 -3.75 -14.24
N SER A 292 12.28 -3.11 -13.58
CA SER A 292 11.34 -2.15 -14.19
C SER A 292 12.05 -0.89 -14.67
N SER A 293 13.08 -0.45 -13.95
CA SER A 293 13.84 0.77 -14.24
C SER A 293 14.86 0.62 -15.40
N ARG A 294 15.11 -0.61 -15.89
CA ARG A 294 16.11 -0.87 -16.93
C ARG A 294 15.85 -0.14 -18.27
N LYS A 295 14.60 0.21 -18.54
CA LYS A 295 14.20 0.93 -19.77
C LYS A 295 14.26 2.44 -19.63
N LYS A 296 14.49 2.93 -18.40
CA LYS A 296 14.47 4.35 -18.05
C LYS A 296 15.89 4.82 -17.75
N ASN A 297 16.36 5.76 -18.54
CA ASN A 297 17.71 6.30 -18.36
C ASN A 297 17.81 7.08 -17.04
N GLY A 298 18.91 6.90 -16.31
CA GLY A 298 19.21 7.68 -15.11
C GLY A 298 18.52 7.24 -13.82
N LEU A 299 17.84 6.06 -13.78
CA LEU A 299 17.24 5.54 -12.54
C LEU A 299 18.12 4.55 -11.79
N TRP A 300 19.03 3.88 -12.48
CA TRP A 300 19.87 2.87 -11.85
C TRP A 300 20.84 3.46 -10.84
N GLU A 301 21.43 4.61 -11.18
CA GLU A 301 22.36 5.30 -10.29
C GLU A 301 21.72 5.69 -8.95
N PRO A 302 20.57 6.41 -8.89
CA PRO A 302 19.95 6.73 -7.64
C PRO A 302 19.47 5.50 -6.85
N LEU A 303 19.04 4.40 -7.52
CA LEU A 303 18.69 3.15 -6.86
C LEU A 303 19.92 2.45 -6.26
N LEU A 304 21.08 2.45 -6.93
CA LEU A 304 22.33 1.91 -6.42
C LEU A 304 22.83 2.72 -5.22
N VAL A 305 22.72 4.04 -5.26
CA VAL A 305 23.05 4.90 -4.13
C VAL A 305 22.13 4.62 -2.94
N LEU A 306 20.81 4.46 -3.16
CA LEU A 306 19.86 4.07 -2.12
C LEU A 306 20.24 2.73 -1.48
N LEU A 307 20.52 1.71 -2.30
CA LEU A 307 20.91 0.38 -1.81
C LEU A 307 22.23 0.44 -1.03
N SER A 308 23.20 1.20 -1.52
CA SER A 308 24.46 1.44 -0.79
C SER A 308 24.21 2.11 0.57
N GLY A 309 23.32 3.12 0.61
CA GLY A 309 22.91 3.78 1.85
C GLY A 309 22.26 2.81 2.84
N ALA A 310 21.39 1.93 2.37
CA ALA A 310 20.80 0.88 3.21
C ALA A 310 21.86 -0.08 3.77
N CYS A 311 22.83 -0.50 2.95
CA CYS A 311 23.94 -1.35 3.40
C CYS A 311 24.79 -0.68 4.49
N VAL A 312 25.15 0.59 4.31
CA VAL A 312 25.87 1.37 5.32
C VAL A 312 25.04 1.52 6.61
N GLY A 313 23.75 1.81 6.46
CA GLY A 313 22.81 1.88 7.57
C GLY A 313 22.75 0.57 8.37
N MET A 314 22.67 -0.57 7.69
CA MET A 314 22.69 -1.90 8.31
C MET A 314 23.97 -2.16 9.10
N LEU A 315 25.15 -1.79 8.55
CA LEU A 315 26.42 -1.91 9.26
C LEU A 315 26.46 -1.10 10.55
N LEU A 316 26.03 0.16 10.47
CA LEU A 316 26.04 1.07 11.62
C LEU A 316 25.05 0.60 12.68
N TRP A 317 23.82 0.24 12.25
CA TRP A 317 22.78 -0.19 13.17
C TRP A 317 23.12 -1.51 13.87
N GLY A 318 23.64 -2.49 13.13
CA GLY A 318 24.08 -3.76 13.69
C GLY A 318 25.18 -3.59 14.75
N LYS A 319 26.16 -2.71 14.49
CA LYS A 319 27.22 -2.38 15.49
C LYS A 319 26.62 -1.71 16.74
N VAL A 320 25.70 -0.79 16.58
CA VAL A 320 25.03 -0.12 17.70
C VAL A 320 24.20 -1.12 18.51
N MET A 321 23.45 -2.02 17.86
CA MET A 321 22.72 -3.08 18.56
C MET A 321 23.62 -4.01 19.36
N GLN A 322 24.76 -4.40 18.79
CA GLN A 322 25.76 -5.21 19.51
C GLN A 322 26.34 -4.46 20.71
N SER A 323 26.74 -3.21 20.55
CA SER A 323 27.31 -2.40 21.64
C SER A 323 26.32 -2.13 22.79
N ARG A 324 25.02 -2.15 22.49
CA ARG A 324 23.94 -1.97 23.48
C ARG A 324 23.45 -3.30 24.09
N GLY A 325 23.90 -4.45 23.60
CA GLY A 325 23.42 -5.75 24.02
C GLY A 325 21.97 -6.07 23.56
N THR A 326 21.38 -5.24 22.68
CA THR A 326 19.99 -5.46 22.19
C THR A 326 19.91 -6.50 21.09
N TYR A 327 21.04 -6.85 20.47
CA TYR A 327 21.11 -7.83 19.39
C TYR A 327 20.59 -9.22 19.82
N ASP A 328 21.05 -9.73 20.96
CA ASP A 328 20.69 -11.05 21.46
C ASP A 328 19.28 -11.11 22.05
N ILE A 329 18.76 -9.97 22.50
CA ILE A 329 17.47 -9.83 23.16
C ILE A 329 16.35 -9.65 22.15
N LEU A 330 16.56 -8.83 21.12
CA LEU A 330 15.50 -8.31 20.25
C LEU A 330 15.45 -8.96 18.87
N LEU A 331 16.39 -9.86 18.56
CA LEU A 331 16.40 -10.59 17.30
C LEU A 331 16.34 -12.08 17.56
N GLN A 332 15.36 -12.72 16.96
CA GLN A 332 15.22 -14.18 16.98
C GLN A 332 16.23 -14.85 16.07
N ASP A 333 16.46 -16.12 16.33
CA ASP A 333 17.25 -16.95 15.44
C ASP A 333 16.58 -17.07 14.08
N GLY A 334 17.33 -16.71 13.03
CA GLY A 334 16.82 -16.69 11.67
C GLY A 334 17.77 -15.96 10.72
N ILE A 335 17.34 -15.79 9.48
CA ILE A 335 18.09 -15.05 8.46
C ILE A 335 18.25 -13.58 8.86
N ALA A 336 17.17 -12.97 9.37
CA ALA A 336 17.16 -11.57 9.79
C ALA A 336 18.22 -11.27 10.85
N ARG A 337 18.38 -12.16 11.86
CA ARG A 337 19.43 -12.02 12.90
C ARG A 337 20.83 -12.06 12.29
N LYS A 338 21.09 -13.03 11.41
CA LYS A 338 22.39 -13.15 10.74
C LYS A 338 22.69 -11.93 9.88
N MET A 339 21.69 -11.42 9.17
CA MET A 339 21.82 -10.25 8.30
C MET A 339 22.09 -8.97 9.10
N ALA A 340 21.52 -8.81 10.30
CA ALA A 340 21.69 -7.61 11.11
C ALA A 340 23.16 -7.29 11.44
N VAL A 341 24.00 -8.30 11.60
CA VAL A 341 25.43 -8.17 11.93
C VAL A 341 26.37 -8.62 10.81
N TRP A 342 25.83 -8.90 9.64
CA TRP A 342 26.62 -9.40 8.54
C TRP A 342 27.60 -8.34 8.01
N GLN A 343 28.90 -8.61 8.13
CA GLN A 343 29.92 -7.67 7.67
C GLN A 343 29.98 -7.50 6.15
N GLY A 344 29.39 -8.43 5.40
CA GLY A 344 29.28 -8.34 3.94
C GLY A 344 28.49 -7.13 3.43
N TRP A 345 27.74 -6.44 4.30
CA TRP A 345 27.10 -5.16 3.94
C TRP A 345 28.12 -4.11 3.48
N PHE A 346 29.32 -4.11 4.06
CA PHE A 346 30.38 -3.22 3.59
C PHE A 346 30.78 -3.52 2.14
N LEU A 347 31.05 -4.78 1.85
CA LEU A 347 31.40 -5.19 0.50
C LEU A 347 30.27 -4.89 -0.50
N LEU A 348 29.03 -5.16 -0.11
CA LEU A 348 27.86 -4.87 -0.95
C LEU A 348 27.70 -3.36 -1.22
N ALA A 349 27.91 -2.52 -0.21
CA ALA A 349 27.91 -1.07 -0.38
C ALA A 349 28.97 -0.61 -1.39
N VAL A 350 30.20 -1.10 -1.25
CA VAL A 350 31.31 -0.79 -2.16
C VAL A 350 30.99 -1.27 -3.58
N VAL A 351 30.48 -2.48 -3.74
CA VAL A 351 30.08 -3.03 -5.05
C VAL A 351 28.99 -2.19 -5.69
N CYS A 352 27.98 -1.76 -4.93
CA CYS A 352 26.92 -0.88 -5.45
C CYS A 352 27.49 0.47 -5.92
N LEU A 353 28.41 1.09 -5.18
CA LEU A 353 29.03 2.37 -5.57
C LEU A 353 29.95 2.21 -6.79
N LEU A 354 30.76 1.16 -6.84
CA LEU A 354 31.59 0.86 -8.01
C LEU A 354 30.73 0.61 -9.25
N PHE A 355 29.66 -0.18 -9.10
CA PHE A 355 28.73 -0.45 -10.19
C PHE A 355 28.03 0.84 -10.65
N CYS A 356 27.65 1.72 -9.72
CA CYS A 356 27.09 3.05 -10.01
C CYS A 356 28.06 3.88 -10.85
N GLY A 357 29.33 3.96 -10.46
CA GLY A 357 30.37 4.69 -11.23
C GLY A 357 30.61 4.09 -12.62
N ILE A 358 30.71 2.77 -12.74
CA ILE A 358 30.85 2.06 -14.02
C ILE A 358 29.61 2.33 -14.90
N HIS A 359 28.42 2.18 -14.35
CA HIS A 359 27.16 2.40 -15.10
C HIS A 359 27.05 3.83 -15.60
N TYR A 360 27.44 4.81 -14.79
CA TYR A 360 27.45 6.22 -15.18
C TYR A 360 28.41 6.49 -16.35
N ALA A 361 29.59 5.89 -16.33
CA ALA A 361 30.64 6.10 -17.33
C ALA A 361 30.38 5.38 -18.67
N LEU A 362 29.50 4.37 -18.71
CA LEU A 362 29.25 3.57 -19.91
C LEU A 362 28.31 4.26 -20.90
N PRO A 363 28.52 4.04 -22.24
CA PRO A 363 27.56 4.44 -23.25
C PRO A 363 26.26 3.62 -23.14
N GLU A 364 25.11 4.25 -23.50
CA GLU A 364 23.75 3.70 -23.32
C GLU A 364 23.57 2.27 -23.82
N LYS A 365 24.16 1.91 -24.96
CA LYS A 365 24.09 0.54 -25.50
C LYS A 365 24.68 -0.52 -24.57
N LYS A 366 25.79 -0.18 -23.87
CA LYS A 366 26.46 -1.10 -22.94
C LYS A 366 25.79 -1.12 -21.58
N LYS A 367 25.14 -0.03 -21.16
CA LYS A 367 24.39 0.02 -19.90
C LYS A 367 23.34 -1.08 -19.82
N ARG A 368 22.52 -1.25 -20.88
CA ARG A 368 21.46 -2.28 -20.91
C ARG A 368 22.00 -3.70 -20.78
N ALA A 369 23.10 -4.01 -21.46
CA ALA A 369 23.73 -5.33 -21.33
C ALA A 369 24.23 -5.58 -19.91
N LEU A 370 24.86 -4.57 -19.29
CA LEU A 370 25.33 -4.63 -17.92
C LEU A 370 24.17 -4.82 -16.93
N GLN A 371 23.08 -4.09 -17.10
CA GLN A 371 21.87 -4.21 -16.27
C GLN A 371 21.26 -5.61 -16.33
N ILE A 372 21.09 -6.16 -17.55
CA ILE A 372 20.56 -7.52 -17.74
C ILE A 372 21.51 -8.54 -17.12
N GLY A 373 22.80 -8.41 -17.36
CA GLY A 373 23.82 -9.29 -16.77
C GLY A 373 23.79 -9.31 -15.24
N ALA A 374 23.69 -8.13 -14.61
CA ALA A 374 23.59 -8.01 -13.17
C ALA A 374 22.31 -8.65 -12.60
N LEU A 375 21.15 -8.42 -13.25
CA LEU A 375 19.88 -9.01 -12.83
C LEU A 375 19.83 -10.53 -13.01
N CYS A 376 20.31 -11.04 -14.13
CA CYS A 376 20.42 -12.49 -14.35
C CYS A 376 21.43 -13.14 -13.38
N GLY A 377 22.57 -12.49 -13.17
CA GLY A 377 23.58 -12.95 -12.20
C GLY A 377 23.04 -13.02 -10.77
N SER A 378 22.25 -12.02 -10.35
CA SER A 378 21.61 -12.02 -9.03
C SER A 378 20.60 -13.15 -8.86
N LEU A 379 19.82 -13.48 -9.90
CA LEU A 379 18.90 -14.63 -9.88
C LEU A 379 19.64 -15.97 -9.82
N LEU A 380 20.71 -16.13 -10.59
CA LEU A 380 21.52 -17.34 -10.56
C LEU A 380 22.18 -17.53 -9.21
N LEU A 381 22.66 -16.46 -8.60
CA LEU A 381 23.23 -16.48 -7.26
C LEU A 381 22.19 -16.87 -6.21
N ALA A 382 20.99 -16.28 -6.27
CA ALA A 382 19.88 -16.62 -5.38
C ALA A 382 19.46 -18.09 -5.53
N ALA A 383 19.33 -18.58 -6.77
CA ALA A 383 19.04 -19.98 -7.05
C ALA A 383 20.14 -20.92 -6.51
N GLY A 384 21.42 -20.57 -6.70
CA GLY A 384 22.54 -21.31 -6.15
C GLY A 384 22.53 -21.41 -4.63
N VAL A 385 22.20 -20.30 -3.93
CA VAL A 385 22.06 -20.29 -2.46
C VAL A 385 20.91 -21.19 -2.01
N ILE A 386 19.75 -21.13 -2.69
CA ILE A 386 18.60 -21.97 -2.37
C ILE A 386 18.92 -23.45 -2.58
N ILE A 387 19.54 -23.82 -3.71
CA ILE A 387 19.96 -25.19 -4.00
C ILE A 387 20.97 -25.68 -2.96
N TRP A 388 21.98 -24.87 -2.64
CA TRP A 388 22.95 -25.20 -1.61
C TRP A 388 22.31 -25.45 -0.24
N TYR A 389 21.29 -24.61 0.12
CA TYR A 389 20.58 -24.80 1.37
C TYR A 389 19.74 -26.08 1.38
N ILE A 390 19.04 -26.38 0.27
CA ILE A 390 18.25 -27.63 0.12
C ILE A 390 19.18 -28.89 0.19
N LEU A 391 20.37 -28.82 -0.42
CA LEU A 391 21.30 -29.94 -0.41
C LEU A 391 21.99 -30.16 0.96
N LYS A 392 21.87 -29.18 1.86
CA LYS A 392 22.46 -29.23 3.20
C LYS A 392 21.45 -29.66 4.27
N LEU A 393 20.16 -29.70 3.94
CA LEU A 393 19.08 -30.29 4.72
C LEU A 393 19.06 -31.81 4.55
#